data_4f5fc76d7bf399fd4990278013d54791
#
_entry.id   4f5fc76d7bf399fd4990278013d54791
#
_cell.length_a   1.000
_cell.length_b   1.000
_cell.length_c   1.000
_cell.angle_alpha   90.00
_cell.angle_beta   90.00
_cell.angle_gamma   90.00
#
_symmetry.space_group_name_H-M   'P 1'
#
loop_
_entity.id
_entity.type
_entity.pdbx_description
1 polymer ?
#
loop_
_entity_poly.entity_id
_entity_poly.type
_entity_poly.pdbx_seq_one_letter_code
_entity_poly.pdbx_strand_id
1 'polypeptide(L)'
;MALRILIVADPYGAPSYAPRLRFLCQYLVERGHTIEVYTELFQKYDFPHNYPIVEKPLSYHHTWQWAIQSLWSLLTDWRNRKFAQWLNEQVKHKDYNLVFCTTFSTFPLRAAQTISSIKKLPLIVDIRDLDEQIAGAQYQSHRQWWAKPFSKWYQAINIQRRNRVLRQAHAITTISPWHVAFIHQLNPNVHLIYNGYDPAQFYAQDIVTDKFLIAYIGKIYEFQNMQLIEQILQELQLPNTEINLHTPQHHPISIAKVGDEIRRSSISLVLTNPNAKGMMTTKFFEALGCEKPVLCIPSDNGLLAQTISATNAGLASSNSDEIKTFILEKYHEWQQNGFTHQAVTNKEQFSREKQAQQFEQLFIDTIKSYNS
;
A
#
# COMPACT_ATOMS: atom_id res chain seq x y z
N MET A 1 17.82 -21.97 -5.08
CA MET A 1 17.67 -21.82 -6.56
C MET A 1 17.67 -20.34 -6.87
N ALA A 2 18.62 -19.85 -7.69
CA ALA A 2 18.60 -18.47 -8.14
C ALA A 2 17.55 -18.29 -9.24
N LEU A 3 16.65 -17.33 -9.08
CA LEU A 3 15.58 -17.02 -10.04
C LEU A 3 15.94 -15.80 -10.88
N ARG A 4 15.44 -15.77 -12.11
CA ARG A 4 15.41 -14.59 -12.97
C ARG A 4 13.97 -14.12 -13.12
N ILE A 5 13.63 -12.98 -12.52
CA ILE A 5 12.26 -12.50 -12.36
C ILE A 5 12.04 -11.25 -13.19
N LEU A 6 11.06 -11.32 -14.09
CA LEU A 6 10.54 -10.16 -14.81
C LEU A 6 9.45 -9.48 -13.97
N ILE A 7 9.71 -8.27 -13.49
CA ILE A 7 8.75 -7.49 -12.72
C ILE A 7 8.12 -6.44 -13.61
N VAL A 8 6.79 -6.43 -13.67
CA VAL A 8 5.99 -5.46 -14.41
C VAL A 8 5.18 -4.65 -13.40
N ALA A 9 5.48 -3.37 -13.26
CA ALA A 9 4.89 -2.53 -12.22
C ALA A 9 4.12 -1.34 -12.79
N ASP A 10 3.11 -0.89 -12.05
CA ASP A 10 2.55 0.45 -12.23
C ASP A 10 3.64 1.51 -11.96
N PRO A 11 3.39 2.82 -12.17
CA PRO A 11 4.44 3.83 -12.02
C PRO A 11 5.25 3.68 -10.74
N TYR A 12 6.51 3.32 -10.90
CA TYR A 12 7.39 2.87 -9.82
C TYR A 12 8.22 4.00 -9.19
N GLY A 13 8.33 5.12 -9.91
CA GLY A 13 9.26 6.19 -9.57
C GLY A 13 9.01 6.93 -8.27
N ALA A 14 7.75 7.10 -7.84
CA ALA A 14 7.45 7.86 -6.62
C ALA A 14 7.82 7.10 -5.34
N PRO A 15 8.55 7.72 -4.39
CA PRO A 15 8.95 7.07 -3.13
C PRO A 15 7.80 6.50 -2.33
N SER A 16 6.64 7.16 -2.35
CA SER A 16 5.42 6.76 -1.64
C SER A 16 4.63 5.64 -2.33
N TYR A 17 4.91 5.36 -3.61
CA TYR A 17 4.08 4.43 -4.39
C TYR A 17 4.40 2.95 -4.19
N ALA A 18 5.64 2.61 -3.94
CA ALA A 18 6.05 1.22 -3.97
C ALA A 18 7.06 0.80 -2.88
N PRO A 19 6.94 1.23 -1.62
CA PRO A 19 7.93 0.86 -0.60
C PRO A 19 8.01 -0.65 -0.39
N ARG A 20 6.88 -1.37 -0.47
CA ARG A 20 6.81 -2.83 -0.40
C ARG A 20 7.56 -3.51 -1.54
N LEU A 21 7.34 -3.04 -2.79
CA LEU A 21 8.02 -3.61 -3.96
C LEU A 21 9.52 -3.34 -3.92
N ARG A 22 9.93 -2.14 -3.51
CA ARG A 22 11.35 -1.80 -3.39
C ARG A 22 12.07 -2.69 -2.40
N PHE A 23 11.46 -2.89 -1.22
CA PHE A 23 11.99 -3.80 -0.21
C PHE A 23 12.09 -5.23 -0.77
N LEU A 24 11.04 -5.72 -1.42
CA LEU A 24 11.05 -7.04 -2.06
C LEU A 24 12.17 -7.18 -3.10
N CYS A 25 12.33 -6.17 -3.97
CA CYS A 25 13.38 -6.18 -4.99
C CYS A 25 14.77 -6.25 -4.38
N GLN A 26 15.05 -5.42 -3.37
CA GLN A 26 16.34 -5.43 -2.68
C GLN A 26 16.57 -6.77 -1.98
N TYR A 27 15.60 -7.27 -1.23
CA TYR A 27 15.69 -8.57 -0.57
C TYR A 27 15.99 -9.71 -1.55
N LEU A 28 15.30 -9.76 -2.69
CA LEU A 28 15.53 -10.80 -3.70
C LEU A 28 16.95 -10.73 -4.31
N VAL A 29 17.46 -9.53 -4.57
CA VAL A 29 18.85 -9.36 -5.06
C VAL A 29 19.86 -9.79 -4.03
N GLU A 30 19.68 -9.43 -2.75
CA GLU A 30 20.56 -9.87 -1.65
C GLU A 30 20.56 -11.39 -1.46
N ARG A 31 19.46 -12.06 -1.83
CA ARG A 31 19.31 -13.53 -1.84
C ARG A 31 19.89 -14.19 -3.10
N GLY A 32 20.48 -13.41 -4.02
CA GLY A 32 21.12 -13.90 -5.23
C GLY A 32 20.18 -14.14 -6.41
N HIS A 33 18.94 -13.60 -6.36
CA HIS A 33 18.04 -13.60 -7.51
C HIS A 33 18.40 -12.46 -8.47
N THR A 34 18.10 -12.64 -9.75
CA THR A 34 18.21 -11.59 -10.76
C THR A 34 16.82 -11.04 -11.04
N ILE A 35 16.66 -9.74 -10.93
CA ILE A 35 15.38 -9.07 -11.20
C ILE A 35 15.57 -7.93 -12.20
N GLU A 36 14.56 -7.68 -13.00
CA GLU A 36 14.45 -6.50 -13.84
C GLU A 36 13.03 -5.92 -13.70
N VAL A 37 12.94 -4.62 -13.41
CA VAL A 37 11.67 -3.91 -13.24
C VAL A 37 11.35 -3.11 -14.49
N TYR A 38 10.17 -3.31 -15.05
CA TYR A 38 9.65 -2.58 -16.19
C TYR A 38 8.40 -1.79 -15.80
N THR A 39 8.42 -0.50 -16.08
CA THR A 39 7.35 0.42 -15.69
C THR A 39 7.17 1.56 -16.69
N GLU A 40 6.12 2.37 -16.53
CA GLU A 40 6.03 3.67 -17.21
C GLU A 40 6.68 4.77 -16.35
N LEU A 41 7.41 5.67 -17.00
CA LEU A 41 7.96 6.86 -16.35
C LEU A 41 6.83 7.85 -16.07
N PHE A 42 6.42 7.95 -14.81
CA PHE A 42 5.43 8.94 -14.39
C PHE A 42 6.08 10.22 -13.84
N GLN A 43 7.11 10.04 -13.02
CA GLN A 43 7.90 11.13 -12.44
C GLN A 43 9.28 10.58 -12.13
N LYS A 44 10.32 11.36 -12.44
CA LYS A 44 11.69 10.93 -12.19
C LYS A 44 11.99 11.05 -10.69
N TYR A 45 12.31 9.93 -10.06
CA TYR A 45 12.77 9.88 -8.67
C TYR A 45 14.10 9.17 -8.61
N ASP A 46 14.98 9.73 -7.81
CA ASP A 46 16.24 9.11 -7.49
C ASP A 46 16.13 8.40 -6.14
N PHE A 47 16.31 7.09 -6.14
CA PHE A 47 16.40 6.28 -4.94
C PHE A 47 17.46 5.19 -5.13
N PRO A 48 18.19 4.81 -4.06
CA PRO A 48 19.21 3.77 -4.15
C PRO A 48 18.59 2.44 -4.60
N HIS A 49 19.17 1.85 -5.65
CA HIS A 49 18.79 0.53 -6.13
C HIS A 49 19.99 -0.15 -6.81
N ASN A 50 20.04 -1.47 -6.72
CA ASN A 50 21.10 -2.31 -7.28
C ASN A 50 20.57 -3.31 -8.32
N TYR A 51 19.45 -2.99 -8.95
CA TYR A 51 18.80 -3.77 -10.00
C TYR A 51 18.32 -2.87 -11.15
N PRO A 52 18.21 -3.41 -12.38
CA PRO A 52 17.75 -2.65 -13.53
C PRO A 52 16.29 -2.20 -13.39
N ILE A 53 16.04 -0.92 -13.62
CA ILE A 53 14.70 -0.33 -13.79
C ILE A 53 14.65 0.24 -15.18
N VAL A 54 13.75 -0.29 -16.01
CA VAL A 54 13.57 0.13 -17.40
C VAL A 54 12.23 0.85 -17.52
N GLU A 55 12.30 2.13 -17.84
CA GLU A 55 11.13 3.01 -17.87
C GLU A 55 10.74 3.36 -19.30
N LYS A 56 9.46 3.11 -19.62
CA LYS A 56 8.86 3.57 -20.87
C LYS A 56 8.45 5.03 -20.72
N PRO A 57 8.96 5.96 -21.53
CA PRO A 57 8.52 7.35 -21.50
C PRO A 57 7.02 7.48 -21.75
N LEU A 58 6.35 8.33 -20.95
CA LEU A 58 4.95 8.71 -21.20
C LEU A 58 4.89 9.69 -22.39
N SER A 59 3.94 9.48 -23.27
CA SER A 59 3.72 10.28 -24.47
C SER A 59 2.76 11.46 -24.26
N TYR A 60 2.45 11.82 -23.00
CA TYR A 60 1.48 12.87 -22.70
C TYR A 60 2.18 14.14 -22.20
N HIS A 61 2.01 15.20 -22.92
CA HIS A 61 2.55 16.50 -22.52
C HIS A 61 1.46 17.51 -22.09
N HIS A 62 0.17 17.23 -22.34
CA HIS A 62 -0.94 18.14 -22.05
C HIS A 62 -2.18 17.44 -21.47
N THR A 63 -2.93 18.14 -20.62
CA THR A 63 -4.10 17.61 -19.90
C THR A 63 -5.20 17.08 -20.81
N TRP A 64 -5.45 17.73 -21.95
CA TRP A 64 -6.47 17.28 -22.92
C TRP A 64 -6.04 16.02 -23.69
N GLN A 65 -4.75 15.89 -24.03
CA GLN A 65 -4.20 14.68 -24.64
C GLN A 65 -4.35 13.50 -23.70
N TRP A 66 -4.10 13.70 -22.40
CA TRP A 66 -4.33 12.70 -21.38
C TRP A 66 -5.80 12.26 -21.31
N ALA A 67 -6.75 13.20 -21.39
CA ALA A 67 -8.17 12.88 -21.35
C ALA A 67 -8.61 12.03 -22.54
N ILE A 68 -8.19 12.41 -23.78
CA ILE A 68 -8.49 11.65 -25.01
C ILE A 68 -7.84 10.26 -24.95
N GLN A 69 -6.58 10.16 -24.55
CA GLN A 69 -5.88 8.89 -24.47
C GLN A 69 -6.45 7.99 -23.37
N SER A 70 -6.93 8.57 -22.26
CA SER A 70 -7.62 7.84 -21.20
C SER A 70 -8.94 7.23 -21.70
N LEU A 71 -9.73 8.01 -22.42
CA LEU A 71 -10.96 7.52 -23.05
C LEU A 71 -10.67 6.45 -24.12
N TRP A 72 -9.68 6.68 -24.97
CA TRP A 72 -9.25 5.70 -25.97
C TRP A 72 -8.71 4.42 -25.34
N SER A 73 -7.93 4.55 -24.27
CA SER A 73 -7.45 3.41 -23.49
C SER A 73 -8.60 2.65 -22.80
N LEU A 74 -9.61 3.38 -22.32
CA LEU A 74 -10.81 2.75 -21.77
C LEU A 74 -11.55 1.91 -22.82
N LEU A 75 -11.75 2.43 -24.02
CA LEU A 75 -12.47 1.72 -25.08
C LEU A 75 -11.67 0.54 -25.65
N THR A 76 -10.39 0.74 -25.91
CA THR A 76 -9.56 -0.17 -26.69
C THR A 76 -8.48 -0.89 -25.92
N ASP A 77 -8.27 -0.56 -24.63
CA ASP A 77 -7.12 -1.01 -23.82
C ASP A 77 -5.75 -0.66 -24.45
N TRP A 78 -5.73 0.46 -25.18
CA TRP A 78 -4.59 0.90 -25.96
C TRP A 78 -3.30 1.04 -25.13
N ARG A 79 -3.39 1.58 -23.92
CA ARG A 79 -2.23 1.77 -23.03
C ARG A 79 -1.54 0.45 -22.70
N ASN A 80 -2.30 -0.57 -22.28
CA ASN A 80 -1.76 -1.90 -22.01
C ASN A 80 -1.16 -2.55 -23.26
N ARG A 81 -1.82 -2.41 -24.44
CA ARG A 81 -1.31 -2.98 -25.69
C ARG A 81 0.00 -2.32 -26.11
N LYS A 82 0.11 -1.00 -26.05
CA LYS A 82 1.34 -0.27 -26.37
C LYS A 82 2.46 -0.58 -25.40
N PHE A 83 2.12 -0.72 -24.10
CA PHE A 83 3.10 -1.11 -23.11
C PHE A 83 3.58 -2.56 -23.33
N ALA A 84 2.67 -3.49 -23.66
CA ALA A 84 3.02 -4.87 -23.96
C ALA A 84 3.92 -4.99 -25.23
N GLN A 85 3.64 -4.22 -26.28
CA GLN A 85 4.48 -4.19 -27.48
C GLN A 85 5.89 -3.71 -27.15
N TRP A 86 6.01 -2.58 -26.45
CA TRP A 86 7.30 -2.06 -26.02
C TRP A 86 8.04 -3.04 -25.10
N LEU A 87 7.35 -3.60 -24.11
CA LEU A 87 7.94 -4.55 -23.17
C LEU A 87 8.44 -5.81 -23.89
N ASN A 88 7.68 -6.34 -24.85
CA ASN A 88 8.08 -7.50 -25.65
C ASN A 88 9.40 -7.26 -26.38
N GLU A 89 9.61 -6.08 -26.99
CA GLU A 89 10.88 -5.74 -27.62
C GLU A 89 12.03 -5.66 -26.61
N GLN A 90 11.79 -5.13 -25.39
CA GLN A 90 12.82 -5.05 -24.35
C GLN A 90 13.28 -6.42 -23.83
N VAL A 91 12.34 -7.39 -23.78
CA VAL A 91 12.61 -8.71 -23.18
C VAL A 91 12.80 -9.82 -24.22
N LYS A 92 12.79 -9.50 -25.51
CA LYS A 92 12.79 -10.47 -26.61
C LYS A 92 13.90 -11.53 -26.51
N HIS A 93 15.12 -11.12 -26.18
CA HIS A 93 16.30 -11.97 -26.10
C HIS A 93 16.73 -12.27 -24.66
N LYS A 94 15.86 -12.10 -23.71
CA LYS A 94 16.12 -12.33 -22.29
C LYS A 94 15.31 -13.53 -21.79
N ASP A 95 15.91 -14.30 -20.91
CA ASP A 95 15.26 -15.44 -20.27
C ASP A 95 14.86 -15.10 -18.86
N TYR A 96 13.68 -15.55 -18.44
CA TYR A 96 13.15 -15.41 -17.11
C TYR A 96 12.51 -16.72 -16.65
N ASN A 97 12.30 -16.86 -15.35
CA ASN A 97 11.59 -17.99 -14.78
C ASN A 97 10.12 -17.66 -14.46
N LEU A 98 9.81 -16.37 -14.34
CA LEU A 98 8.53 -15.91 -13.81
C LEU A 98 8.27 -14.46 -14.26
N VAL A 99 6.99 -14.13 -14.50
CA VAL A 99 6.48 -12.77 -14.60
C VAL A 99 5.75 -12.43 -13.32
N PHE A 100 6.21 -11.39 -12.61
CA PHE A 100 5.53 -10.83 -11.44
C PHE A 100 4.96 -9.46 -11.77
N CYS A 101 3.64 -9.29 -11.62
CA CYS A 101 2.97 -8.02 -11.89
C CYS A 101 2.41 -7.45 -10.60
N THR A 102 2.83 -6.25 -10.19
CA THR A 102 2.28 -5.56 -9.02
C THR A 102 1.59 -4.27 -9.42
N THR A 103 0.39 -4.04 -8.91
CA THR A 103 -0.40 -2.86 -9.21
C THR A 103 -1.48 -2.59 -8.16
N PHE A 104 -1.93 -1.34 -8.12
CA PHE A 104 -3.13 -0.91 -7.40
C PHE A 104 -4.35 -0.70 -8.33
N SER A 105 -4.21 -0.98 -9.64
CA SER A 105 -5.26 -0.75 -10.63
C SER A 105 -5.31 -1.84 -11.70
N THR A 106 -5.81 -1.51 -12.89
CA THR A 106 -5.88 -2.42 -14.04
C THR A 106 -4.63 -2.39 -14.91
N PHE A 107 -3.92 -1.25 -14.95
CA PHE A 107 -2.62 -1.17 -15.62
C PHE A 107 -1.51 -1.56 -14.65
N PRO A 108 -0.51 -2.37 -15.03
CA PRO A 108 -0.22 -2.94 -16.36
C PRO A 108 -0.58 -4.44 -16.50
N LEU A 109 -1.64 -4.91 -15.83
CA LEU A 109 -2.00 -6.34 -15.72
C LEU A 109 -2.04 -7.08 -17.06
N ARG A 110 -2.73 -6.52 -18.05
CA ARG A 110 -2.86 -7.18 -19.36
C ARG A 110 -1.55 -7.21 -20.13
N ALA A 111 -0.70 -6.22 -19.95
CA ALA A 111 0.64 -6.24 -20.53
C ALA A 111 1.48 -7.38 -19.95
N ALA A 112 1.48 -7.53 -18.64
CA ALA A 112 2.16 -8.63 -17.94
C ALA A 112 1.62 -10.00 -18.40
N GLN A 113 0.31 -10.16 -18.51
CA GLN A 113 -0.33 -11.39 -19.03
C GLN A 113 0.10 -11.69 -20.46
N THR A 114 0.14 -10.68 -21.33
CA THR A 114 0.58 -10.85 -22.71
C THR A 114 2.02 -11.36 -22.78
N ILE A 115 2.92 -10.79 -21.99
CA ILE A 115 4.32 -11.23 -21.96
C ILE A 115 4.47 -12.63 -21.34
N SER A 116 3.74 -12.92 -20.26
CA SER A 116 3.69 -14.27 -19.69
C SER A 116 3.31 -15.31 -20.74
N SER A 117 2.27 -15.03 -21.53
CA SER A 117 1.81 -15.92 -22.60
C SER A 117 2.83 -16.07 -23.75
N ILE A 118 3.44 -14.96 -24.22
CA ILE A 118 4.45 -14.99 -25.30
C ILE A 118 5.69 -15.78 -24.86
N LYS A 119 6.15 -15.55 -23.63
CA LYS A 119 7.35 -16.18 -23.07
C LYS A 119 7.08 -17.56 -22.47
N LYS A 120 5.82 -17.98 -22.38
CA LYS A 120 5.40 -19.23 -21.70
C LYS A 120 5.95 -19.33 -20.29
N LEU A 121 5.67 -18.31 -19.48
CA LEU A 121 6.13 -18.18 -18.10
C LEU A 121 4.94 -18.12 -17.14
N PRO A 122 5.06 -18.61 -15.92
CA PRO A 122 4.03 -18.39 -14.91
C PRO A 122 3.86 -16.91 -14.61
N LEU A 123 2.60 -16.49 -14.39
CA LEU A 123 2.22 -15.13 -14.01
C LEU A 123 1.75 -15.11 -12.56
N ILE A 124 2.41 -14.33 -11.73
CA ILE A 124 1.93 -13.97 -10.39
C ILE A 124 1.50 -12.51 -10.40
N VAL A 125 0.33 -12.23 -9.85
CA VAL A 125 -0.26 -10.90 -9.78
C VAL A 125 -0.36 -10.45 -8.33
N ASP A 126 0.25 -9.33 -7.98
CA ASP A 126 0.10 -8.65 -6.70
C ASP A 126 -0.88 -7.48 -6.86
N ILE A 127 -2.10 -7.64 -6.35
CA ILE A 127 -3.16 -6.62 -6.41
C ILE A 127 -3.34 -6.00 -5.02
N ARG A 128 -3.11 -4.69 -4.91
CA ARG A 128 -3.08 -4.01 -3.61
C ARG A 128 -4.38 -3.31 -3.25
N ASP A 129 -5.13 -2.89 -4.26
CA ASP A 129 -6.41 -2.19 -4.09
C ASP A 129 -7.48 -2.81 -4.99
N LEU A 130 -8.71 -2.84 -4.49
CA LEU A 130 -9.87 -3.26 -5.24
C LEU A 130 -10.87 -2.09 -5.35
N ASP A 131 -11.33 -1.81 -6.56
CA ASP A 131 -12.31 -0.75 -6.80
C ASP A 131 -13.61 -0.95 -6.01
N GLU A 132 -13.91 -2.19 -5.63
CA GLU A 132 -15.09 -2.58 -4.84
C GLU A 132 -14.96 -2.32 -3.34
N GLN A 133 -13.76 -2.01 -2.87
CA GLN A 133 -13.47 -1.80 -1.46
C GLN A 133 -14.17 -0.57 -0.90
N ILE A 134 -14.36 0.45 -1.73
CA ILE A 134 -15.04 1.68 -1.37
C ILE A 134 -16.32 1.81 -2.19
N ALA A 135 -17.46 1.84 -1.50
CA ALA A 135 -18.75 2.07 -2.12
C ALA A 135 -18.82 3.48 -2.73
N GLY A 136 -19.09 3.52 -4.03
CA GLY A 136 -19.11 4.77 -4.77
C GLY A 136 -17.71 5.18 -5.25
N ALA A 137 -17.66 5.92 -6.35
CA ALA A 137 -16.44 6.31 -7.06
C ALA A 137 -15.51 7.27 -6.28
N GLN A 138 -15.38 7.13 -4.97
CA GLN A 138 -14.60 8.03 -4.10
C GLN A 138 -13.09 8.00 -4.41
N TYR A 139 -12.55 6.88 -4.89
CA TYR A 139 -11.19 6.85 -5.46
C TYR A 139 -11.03 7.73 -6.70
N GLN A 140 -12.13 8.19 -7.28
CA GLN A 140 -12.19 9.02 -8.46
C GLN A 140 -12.49 10.49 -8.14
N SER A 141 -12.43 10.91 -6.88
CA SER A 141 -12.67 12.28 -6.42
C SER A 141 -11.81 13.33 -7.13
N HIS A 142 -10.64 12.92 -7.68
CA HIS A 142 -9.78 13.79 -8.49
C HIS A 142 -10.25 13.96 -9.94
N ARG A 143 -11.34 13.30 -10.35
CA ARG A 143 -11.84 13.46 -11.70
C ARG A 143 -12.67 14.72 -11.81
N GLN A 144 -12.49 15.38 -12.93
CA GLN A 144 -13.26 16.56 -13.28
C GLN A 144 -14.75 16.25 -13.20
N TRP A 145 -15.54 17.19 -12.71
CA TRP A 145 -16.98 17.04 -12.45
C TRP A 145 -17.79 16.45 -13.62
N TRP A 146 -17.39 16.73 -14.88
CA TRP A 146 -18.01 16.19 -16.09
C TRP A 146 -17.76 14.69 -16.31
N ALA A 147 -16.72 14.11 -15.71
CA ALA A 147 -16.41 12.69 -15.81
C ALA A 147 -17.18 11.83 -14.79
N LYS A 148 -17.77 12.43 -13.75
CA LYS A 148 -18.53 11.74 -12.69
C LYS A 148 -19.64 10.83 -13.22
N PRO A 149 -20.48 11.22 -14.20
CA PRO A 149 -21.54 10.35 -14.73
C PRO A 149 -21.01 9.05 -15.35
N PHE A 150 -19.83 9.10 -15.94
CA PHE A 150 -19.20 7.94 -16.59
C PHE A 150 -18.35 7.10 -15.65
N SER A 151 -18.21 7.49 -14.39
CA SER A 151 -17.32 6.85 -13.42
C SER A 151 -17.69 5.39 -13.17
N LYS A 152 -18.98 5.06 -13.04
CA LYS A 152 -19.49 3.70 -12.83
C LYS A 152 -19.19 2.80 -14.03
N TRP A 153 -19.39 3.30 -15.23
CA TRP A 153 -19.11 2.57 -16.46
C TRP A 153 -17.60 2.32 -16.62
N TYR A 154 -16.78 3.35 -16.36
CA TYR A 154 -15.32 3.23 -16.34
C TYR A 154 -14.85 2.18 -15.32
N GLN A 155 -15.39 2.22 -14.12
CA GLN A 155 -15.10 1.25 -13.06
C GLN A 155 -15.49 -0.17 -13.50
N ALA A 156 -16.67 -0.35 -14.06
CA ALA A 156 -17.14 -1.67 -14.53
C ALA A 156 -16.21 -2.29 -15.58
N ILE A 157 -15.75 -1.49 -16.56
CA ILE A 157 -14.80 -1.95 -17.57
C ILE A 157 -13.46 -2.35 -16.95
N ASN A 158 -12.93 -1.53 -16.04
CA ASN A 158 -11.66 -1.82 -15.37
C ASN A 158 -11.76 -3.08 -14.51
N ILE A 159 -12.83 -3.24 -13.73
CA ILE A 159 -13.11 -4.45 -12.96
C ILE A 159 -13.16 -5.67 -13.87
N GLN A 160 -13.90 -5.61 -14.97
CA GLN A 160 -14.00 -6.72 -15.91
C GLN A 160 -12.63 -7.12 -16.51
N ARG A 161 -11.81 -6.13 -16.87
CA ARG A 161 -10.47 -6.36 -17.43
C ARG A 161 -9.53 -6.96 -16.39
N ARG A 162 -9.51 -6.40 -15.16
CA ARG A 162 -8.76 -6.92 -14.03
C ARG A 162 -9.16 -8.38 -13.75
N ASN A 163 -10.44 -8.64 -13.58
CA ASN A 163 -10.94 -9.97 -13.25
C ASN A 163 -10.61 -11.01 -14.33
N ARG A 164 -10.56 -10.61 -15.61
CA ARG A 164 -10.13 -11.51 -16.70
C ARG A 164 -8.67 -11.95 -16.53
N VAL A 165 -7.78 -11.04 -16.13
CA VAL A 165 -6.37 -11.39 -15.87
C VAL A 165 -6.25 -12.23 -14.60
N LEU A 166 -6.94 -11.85 -13.51
CA LEU A 166 -6.89 -12.59 -12.25
C LEU A 166 -7.33 -14.06 -12.41
N ARG A 167 -8.37 -14.33 -13.21
CA ARG A 167 -8.81 -15.73 -13.48
C ARG A 167 -7.75 -16.59 -14.18
N GLN A 168 -6.80 -15.98 -14.85
CA GLN A 168 -5.76 -16.67 -15.62
C GLN A 168 -4.37 -16.59 -14.97
N ALA A 169 -4.24 -15.87 -13.87
CA ALA A 169 -2.99 -15.82 -13.11
C ALA A 169 -2.72 -17.16 -12.44
N HIS A 170 -1.45 -17.57 -12.37
CA HIS A 170 -1.04 -18.83 -11.73
C HIS A 170 -1.08 -18.72 -10.20
N ALA A 171 -0.80 -17.52 -9.68
CA ALA A 171 -1.05 -17.17 -8.29
C ALA A 171 -1.38 -15.68 -8.18
N ILE A 172 -2.09 -15.32 -7.11
CA ILE A 172 -2.43 -13.92 -6.81
C ILE A 172 -2.00 -13.63 -5.38
N THR A 173 -1.40 -12.46 -5.15
CA THR A 173 -1.16 -11.94 -3.81
C THR A 173 -1.99 -10.69 -3.58
N THR A 174 -2.37 -10.47 -2.34
CA THR A 174 -3.12 -9.28 -1.92
C THR A 174 -2.87 -8.94 -0.46
N ILE A 175 -3.31 -7.76 -0.02
CA ILE A 175 -2.86 -7.14 1.23
C ILE A 175 -3.85 -7.27 2.40
N SER A 176 -5.04 -7.79 2.18
CA SER A 176 -6.03 -7.95 3.26
C SER A 176 -6.86 -9.23 3.13
N PRO A 177 -7.34 -9.80 4.26
CA PRO A 177 -8.24 -10.95 4.25
C PRO A 177 -9.54 -10.69 3.48
N TRP A 178 -10.06 -9.45 3.49
CA TRP A 178 -11.23 -9.09 2.70
C TRP A 178 -10.98 -9.23 1.19
N HIS A 179 -9.80 -8.80 0.72
CA HIS A 179 -9.38 -8.99 -0.67
C HIS A 179 -9.27 -10.48 -1.02
N VAL A 180 -8.68 -11.28 -0.11
CA VAL A 180 -8.57 -12.73 -0.32
C VAL A 180 -9.94 -13.36 -0.54
N ALA A 181 -10.90 -13.07 0.36
CA ALA A 181 -12.27 -13.61 0.26
C ALA A 181 -12.97 -13.20 -1.06
N PHE A 182 -12.72 -11.97 -1.53
CA PHE A 182 -13.26 -11.47 -2.78
C PHE A 182 -12.60 -12.13 -4.00
N ILE A 183 -11.26 -12.17 -4.03
CA ILE A 183 -10.48 -12.67 -5.17
C ILE A 183 -10.59 -14.19 -5.28
N HIS A 184 -10.74 -14.91 -4.18
CA HIS A 184 -10.91 -16.37 -4.17
C HIS A 184 -12.09 -16.85 -5.03
N GLN A 185 -13.12 -16.02 -5.19
CA GLN A 185 -14.25 -16.31 -6.09
C GLN A 185 -13.84 -16.27 -7.58
N LEU A 186 -12.73 -15.60 -7.91
CA LEU A 186 -12.20 -15.48 -9.26
C LEU A 186 -11.08 -16.49 -9.53
N ASN A 187 -10.24 -16.72 -8.54
CA ASN A 187 -9.08 -17.60 -8.60
C ASN A 187 -8.79 -18.16 -7.20
N PRO A 188 -8.84 -19.49 -7.01
CA PRO A 188 -8.61 -20.12 -5.71
C PRO A 188 -7.16 -19.99 -5.22
N ASN A 189 -6.18 -19.78 -6.12
CA ASN A 189 -4.77 -19.63 -5.77
C ASN A 189 -4.44 -18.18 -5.40
N VAL A 190 -5.05 -17.70 -4.33
CA VAL A 190 -4.85 -16.35 -3.78
C VAL A 190 -4.22 -16.41 -2.38
N HIS A 191 -3.21 -15.59 -2.15
CA HIS A 191 -2.40 -15.55 -0.96
C HIS A 191 -2.43 -14.18 -0.30
N LEU A 192 -2.53 -14.17 1.03
CA LEU A 192 -2.44 -12.96 1.83
C LEU A 192 -0.98 -12.64 2.13
N ILE A 193 -0.52 -11.49 1.65
CA ILE A 193 0.77 -10.92 2.01
C ILE A 193 0.56 -9.44 2.32
N TYR A 194 0.67 -9.04 3.58
CA TYR A 194 0.40 -7.68 4.03
C TYR A 194 1.37 -6.64 3.47
N ASN A 195 1.03 -5.34 3.58
CA ASN A 195 1.95 -4.25 3.23
C ASN A 195 3.17 -4.19 4.16
N GLY A 196 2.93 -4.39 5.45
CA GLY A 196 3.97 -4.47 6.46
C GLY A 196 4.77 -3.18 6.70
N TYR A 197 5.68 -3.23 7.66
CA TYR A 197 6.64 -2.17 7.99
C TYR A 197 8.07 -2.62 7.69
N ASP A 198 8.94 -1.65 7.43
CA ASP A 198 10.38 -1.88 7.27
C ASP A 198 11.05 -1.84 8.65
N PRO A 199 11.60 -2.97 9.16
CA PRO A 199 12.19 -2.99 10.50
C PRO A 199 13.46 -2.15 10.64
N ALA A 200 14.13 -1.80 9.55
CA ALA A 200 15.26 -0.89 9.58
C ALA A 200 14.85 0.58 9.80
N GLN A 201 13.63 0.95 9.42
CA GLN A 201 13.09 2.31 9.56
C GLN A 201 12.13 2.43 10.75
N PHE A 202 11.31 1.41 10.99
CA PHE A 202 10.27 1.40 12.02
C PHE A 202 10.60 0.37 13.09
N TYR A 203 11.23 0.82 14.13
CA TYR A 203 11.66 0.03 15.29
C TYR A 203 11.33 0.74 16.59
N ALA A 204 11.23 -0.01 17.66
CA ALA A 204 10.94 0.54 19.00
C ALA A 204 12.11 1.35 19.52
N GLN A 205 11.82 2.55 20.00
CA GLN A 205 12.76 3.41 20.70
C GLN A 205 11.98 4.42 21.53
N ASP A 206 12.29 4.49 22.81
CA ASP A 206 11.70 5.46 23.72
C ASP A 206 12.46 6.79 23.61
N ILE A 207 11.75 7.82 23.16
CA ILE A 207 12.27 9.17 22.99
C ILE A 207 11.50 10.09 23.93
N VAL A 208 12.22 10.69 24.91
CA VAL A 208 11.64 11.66 25.83
C VAL A 208 11.30 12.95 25.10
N THR A 209 10.10 13.45 25.30
CA THR A 209 9.58 14.69 24.70
C THR A 209 8.99 15.60 25.78
N ASP A 210 9.10 16.91 25.58
CA ASP A 210 8.52 17.95 26.44
C ASP A 210 7.03 18.21 26.18
N LYS A 211 6.47 17.57 25.15
CA LYS A 211 5.07 17.65 24.76
C LYS A 211 4.46 16.27 24.55
N PHE A 212 3.19 16.14 24.90
CA PHE A 212 2.36 15.00 24.53
C PHE A 212 1.92 15.15 23.07
N LEU A 213 2.52 14.38 22.17
CA LEU A 213 2.34 14.52 20.72
C LEU A 213 1.39 13.46 20.18
N ILE A 214 0.27 13.89 19.59
CA ILE A 214 -0.61 13.02 18.81
C ILE A 214 -0.27 13.23 17.33
N ALA A 215 0.45 12.28 16.71
CA ALA A 215 0.97 12.44 15.38
C ALA A 215 0.05 11.81 14.32
N TYR A 216 -0.25 12.57 13.26
CA TYR A 216 -0.81 12.07 12.01
C TYR A 216 0.15 12.34 10.87
N ILE A 217 0.57 11.29 10.17
CA ILE A 217 1.55 11.40 9.07
C ILE A 217 0.94 10.83 7.79
N GLY A 218 0.79 11.67 6.77
CA GLY A 218 0.33 11.29 5.44
C GLY A 218 -0.84 12.12 4.93
N LYS A 219 -1.36 11.77 3.75
CA LYS A 219 -2.46 12.50 3.12
C LYS A 219 -3.76 12.26 3.90
N ILE A 220 -4.51 13.33 4.13
CA ILE A 220 -5.91 13.28 4.58
C ILE A 220 -6.79 13.26 3.33
N TYR A 221 -7.66 12.26 3.23
CA TYR A 221 -8.61 12.12 2.14
C TYR A 221 -9.93 12.82 2.50
N GLU A 222 -10.75 13.17 1.50
CA GLU A 222 -12.03 13.88 1.68
C GLU A 222 -13.02 13.18 2.63
N PHE A 223 -12.90 11.85 2.76
CA PHE A 223 -13.72 11.05 3.67
C PHE A 223 -13.13 10.94 5.10
N GLN A 224 -11.98 11.53 5.35
CA GLN A 224 -11.31 11.55 6.64
C GLN A 224 -11.35 12.96 7.21
N ASN A 225 -11.59 13.09 8.50
CA ASN A 225 -11.52 14.38 9.17
C ASN A 225 -10.90 14.27 10.57
N MET A 226 -10.45 15.40 11.06
CA MET A 226 -9.79 15.52 12.38
C MET A 226 -10.78 16.01 13.46
N GLN A 227 -12.02 16.34 13.10
CA GLN A 227 -12.97 17.03 14.00
C GLN A 227 -13.18 16.31 15.33
N LEU A 228 -13.30 14.98 15.30
CA LEU A 228 -13.52 14.20 16.51
C LEU A 228 -12.36 14.32 17.51
N ILE A 229 -11.11 14.18 17.04
CA ILE A 229 -9.94 14.31 17.91
C ILE A 229 -9.75 15.75 18.40
N GLU A 230 -9.97 16.74 17.55
CA GLU A 230 -9.88 18.16 17.90
C GLU A 230 -10.89 18.53 18.99
N GLN A 231 -12.16 18.08 18.86
CA GLN A 231 -13.21 18.29 19.87
C GLN A 231 -12.84 17.63 21.19
N ILE A 232 -12.38 16.38 21.17
CA ILE A 232 -11.99 15.66 22.38
C ILE A 232 -10.82 16.39 23.11
N LEU A 233 -9.82 16.84 22.39
CA LEU A 233 -8.70 17.57 22.99
C LEU A 233 -9.11 18.94 23.56
N GLN A 234 -10.05 19.64 22.91
CA GLN A 234 -10.65 20.86 23.44
C GLN A 234 -11.40 20.62 24.76
N GLU A 235 -12.11 19.49 24.89
CA GLU A 235 -12.81 19.14 26.11
C GLU A 235 -11.85 18.72 27.23
N LEU A 236 -10.79 17.99 26.91
CA LEU A 236 -9.82 17.49 27.88
C LEU A 236 -8.87 18.58 28.41
N GLN A 237 -8.59 19.62 27.63
CA GLN A 237 -7.71 20.74 27.98
C GLN A 237 -6.37 20.32 28.60
N LEU A 238 -5.74 19.28 28.05
CA LEU A 238 -4.50 18.71 28.59
C LEU A 238 -3.31 19.64 28.31
N PRO A 239 -2.57 20.08 29.37
CA PRO A 239 -1.39 20.89 29.18
C PRO A 239 -0.31 20.23 28.34
N ASN A 240 0.48 21.02 27.60
CA ASN A 240 1.58 20.55 26.75
C ASN A 240 1.18 19.50 25.71
N THR A 241 -0.09 19.51 25.26
CA THR A 241 -0.60 18.58 24.24
C THR A 241 -0.63 19.27 22.88
N GLU A 242 -0.16 18.56 21.86
CA GLU A 242 -0.13 19.07 20.49
C GLU A 242 -0.51 17.97 19.48
N ILE A 243 -1.29 18.35 18.42
CA ILE A 243 -1.47 17.52 17.25
C ILE A 243 -0.34 17.81 16.28
N ASN A 244 0.56 16.84 16.11
CA ASN A 244 1.66 16.91 15.16
C ASN A 244 1.18 16.41 13.78
N LEU A 245 0.84 17.35 12.89
CA LEU A 245 0.22 17.07 11.59
C LEU A 245 1.24 17.18 10.46
N HIS A 246 1.63 16.06 9.87
CA HIS A 246 2.49 15.99 8.69
C HIS A 246 1.71 15.52 7.47
N THR A 247 1.32 16.46 6.63
CA THR A 247 0.64 16.19 5.35
C THR A 247 1.40 16.82 4.20
N PRO A 248 1.12 16.46 2.93
CA PRO A 248 1.71 17.14 1.78
C PRO A 248 1.47 18.66 1.74
N GLN A 249 0.40 19.12 2.40
CA GLN A 249 0.01 20.55 2.47
C GLN A 249 0.51 21.23 3.76
N HIS A 250 0.73 20.44 4.84
CA HIS A 250 1.13 20.96 6.14
C HIS A 250 2.37 20.23 6.64
N HIS A 251 3.48 20.91 6.78
CA HIS A 251 4.76 20.38 7.28
C HIS A 251 5.16 19.05 6.65
N PRO A 252 5.33 18.99 5.31
CA PRO A 252 5.73 17.76 4.65
C PRO A 252 7.08 17.27 5.15
N ILE A 253 7.16 15.98 5.45
CA ILE A 253 8.41 15.34 5.87
C ILE A 253 8.88 14.33 4.83
N SER A 254 10.18 14.11 4.77
CA SER A 254 10.74 13.07 3.92
C SER A 254 10.40 11.68 4.49
N ILE A 255 10.26 10.70 3.61
CA ILE A 255 9.97 9.31 4.02
C ILE A 255 10.99 8.79 5.02
N ALA A 256 12.27 9.17 4.88
CA ALA A 256 13.33 8.78 5.82
C ALA A 256 13.10 9.26 7.26
N LYS A 257 12.36 10.37 7.45
CA LYS A 257 12.07 10.93 8.78
C LYS A 257 10.77 10.43 9.40
N VAL A 258 9.94 9.69 8.66
CA VAL A 258 8.63 9.22 9.16
C VAL A 258 8.80 8.36 10.42
N GLY A 259 9.77 7.45 10.44
CA GLY A 259 10.04 6.62 11.61
C GLY A 259 10.43 7.43 12.84
N ASP A 260 11.26 8.49 12.69
CA ASP A 260 11.67 9.38 13.77
C ASP A 260 10.46 10.12 14.36
N GLU A 261 9.59 10.66 13.51
CA GLU A 261 8.39 11.38 13.96
C GLU A 261 7.39 10.44 14.68
N ILE A 262 7.24 9.21 14.19
CA ILE A 262 6.42 8.22 14.89
C ILE A 262 7.02 7.88 16.26
N ARG A 263 8.35 7.66 16.37
CA ARG A 263 9.01 7.37 17.66
C ARG A 263 8.89 8.51 18.67
N ARG A 264 8.88 9.75 18.21
CA ARG A 264 8.68 10.94 19.05
C ARG A 264 7.23 11.14 19.48
N SER A 265 6.27 10.54 18.78
CA SER A 265 4.86 10.68 19.12
C SER A 265 4.50 9.91 20.40
N SER A 266 3.55 10.44 21.14
CA SER A 266 2.91 9.76 22.26
C SER A 266 1.77 8.86 21.77
N ILE A 267 1.06 9.27 20.72
CA ILE A 267 0.01 8.48 20.07
C ILE A 267 0.16 8.64 18.56
N SER A 268 0.12 7.53 17.82
CA SER A 268 0.03 7.53 16.37
C SER A 268 -1.44 7.46 15.94
N LEU A 269 -1.92 8.53 15.30
CA LEU A 269 -3.31 8.65 14.87
C LEU A 269 -3.51 7.99 13.51
N VAL A 270 -4.53 7.16 13.39
CA VAL A 270 -4.98 6.53 12.16
C VAL A 270 -6.41 6.95 11.87
N LEU A 271 -6.62 7.65 10.75
CA LEU A 271 -7.95 8.04 10.30
C LEU A 271 -8.50 7.00 9.32
N THR A 272 -9.71 6.51 9.59
CA THR A 272 -10.37 5.52 8.74
C THR A 272 -11.69 6.04 8.16
N ASN A 273 -12.35 5.17 7.44
CA ASN A 273 -13.72 5.35 6.97
C ASN A 273 -14.51 4.08 7.33
N PRO A 274 -15.59 4.19 8.12
CA PRO A 274 -16.45 3.04 8.47
C PRO A 274 -17.03 2.30 7.26
N ASN A 275 -17.13 2.99 6.12
CA ASN A 275 -17.63 2.42 4.87
C ASN A 275 -16.54 1.75 4.01
N ALA A 276 -15.28 1.85 4.39
CA ALA A 276 -14.17 1.23 3.67
C ALA A 276 -13.98 -0.22 4.15
N LYS A 277 -14.23 -1.18 3.26
CA LYS A 277 -14.14 -2.61 3.58
C LYS A 277 -12.70 -3.10 3.54
N GLY A 278 -12.27 -3.75 4.64
CA GLY A 278 -10.98 -4.44 4.70
C GLY A 278 -9.74 -3.58 4.45
N MET A 279 -9.81 -2.28 4.76
CA MET A 279 -8.69 -1.36 4.57
C MET A 279 -7.60 -1.63 5.61
N MET A 280 -6.38 -1.92 5.13
CA MET A 280 -5.18 -2.08 5.96
C MET A 280 -4.17 -1.00 5.58
N THR A 281 -4.11 0.06 6.38
CA THR A 281 -3.25 1.21 6.10
C THR A 281 -1.80 0.98 6.52
N THR A 282 -0.85 1.50 5.75
CA THR A 282 0.58 1.47 6.09
C THR A 282 0.89 2.18 7.40
N LYS A 283 0.15 3.25 7.74
CA LYS A 283 0.32 4.00 9.00
C LYS A 283 0.19 3.12 10.25
N PHE A 284 -0.75 2.17 10.22
CA PHE A 284 -0.91 1.19 11.29
C PHE A 284 0.35 0.32 11.43
N PHE A 285 0.85 -0.24 10.34
CA PHE A 285 2.03 -1.09 10.37
C PHE A 285 3.29 -0.32 10.80
N GLU A 286 3.44 0.92 10.37
CA GLU A 286 4.55 1.80 10.73
C GLU A 286 4.56 2.10 12.25
N ALA A 287 3.40 2.44 12.81
CA ALA A 287 3.23 2.64 14.25
C ALA A 287 3.45 1.35 15.06
N LEU A 288 2.94 0.21 14.55
CA LEU A 288 3.14 -1.11 15.14
C LEU A 288 4.64 -1.48 15.20
N GLY A 289 5.39 -1.20 14.12
CA GLY A 289 6.84 -1.42 14.07
C GLY A 289 7.59 -0.57 15.09
N CYS A 290 7.14 0.65 15.33
CA CYS A 290 7.71 1.57 16.34
C CYS A 290 7.21 1.31 17.77
N GLU A 291 6.28 0.36 17.99
CA GLU A 291 5.65 0.09 19.30
C GLU A 291 5.03 1.34 19.93
N LYS A 292 4.41 2.17 19.10
CA LYS A 292 3.69 3.35 19.55
C LYS A 292 2.19 3.10 19.64
N PRO A 293 1.53 3.64 20.69
CA PRO A 293 0.08 3.51 20.85
C PRO A 293 -0.65 4.01 19.60
N VAL A 294 -1.48 3.16 19.00
CA VAL A 294 -2.32 3.50 17.84
C VAL A 294 -3.69 3.95 18.32
N LEU A 295 -4.13 5.12 17.88
CA LEU A 295 -5.52 5.55 18.01
C LEU A 295 -6.16 5.59 16.63
N CYS A 296 -7.06 4.65 16.35
CA CYS A 296 -7.78 4.54 15.09
C CYS A 296 -9.19 5.13 15.22
N ILE A 297 -9.47 6.22 14.53
CA ILE A 297 -10.75 6.95 14.59
C ILE A 297 -11.25 7.42 13.21
N PRO A 298 -12.57 7.38 12.98
CA PRO A 298 -13.50 6.50 13.70
C PRO A 298 -13.10 5.04 13.53
N SER A 299 -13.59 4.12 14.35
CA SER A 299 -13.36 2.68 14.13
C SER A 299 -13.94 2.25 12.77
N ASP A 300 -13.22 1.39 12.05
CA ASP A 300 -13.78 0.73 10.85
C ASP A 300 -14.78 -0.39 11.22
N ASN A 301 -14.91 -0.71 12.54
CA ASN A 301 -15.66 -1.84 13.07
C ASN A 301 -15.40 -3.15 12.30
N GLY A 302 -14.18 -3.28 11.80
CA GLY A 302 -13.81 -4.31 10.85
C GLY A 302 -12.39 -4.82 11.07
N LEU A 303 -11.71 -5.07 9.96
CA LEU A 303 -10.41 -5.76 9.95
C LEU A 303 -9.32 -4.98 10.67
N LEU A 304 -9.25 -3.65 10.51
CA LEU A 304 -8.22 -2.85 11.15
C LEU A 304 -8.43 -2.81 12.67
N ALA A 305 -9.66 -2.57 13.13
CA ALA A 305 -10.00 -2.61 14.56
C ALA A 305 -9.67 -3.97 15.18
N GLN A 306 -10.03 -5.08 14.52
CA GLN A 306 -9.69 -6.44 14.95
C GLN A 306 -8.17 -6.65 15.02
N THR A 307 -7.43 -6.15 14.03
CA THR A 307 -5.96 -6.30 14.00
C THR A 307 -5.30 -5.48 15.10
N ILE A 308 -5.75 -4.24 15.34
CA ILE A 308 -5.27 -3.39 16.46
C ILE A 308 -5.46 -4.10 17.79
N SER A 309 -6.65 -4.67 18.03
CA SER A 309 -6.94 -5.44 19.23
C SER A 309 -6.09 -6.72 19.33
N ALA A 310 -6.01 -7.52 18.27
CA ALA A 310 -5.27 -8.79 18.26
C ALA A 310 -3.76 -8.60 18.44
N THR A 311 -3.22 -7.45 18.07
CA THR A 311 -1.80 -7.10 18.24
C THR A 311 -1.54 -6.28 19.50
N ASN A 312 -2.56 -5.99 20.30
CA ASN A 312 -2.47 -5.06 21.42
C ASN A 312 -1.81 -3.71 21.04
N ALA A 313 -2.11 -3.22 19.81
CA ALA A 313 -1.43 -2.02 19.29
C ALA A 313 -2.04 -0.70 19.79
N GLY A 314 -3.22 -0.73 20.42
CA GLY A 314 -3.90 0.45 20.92
C GLY A 314 -5.41 0.35 20.83
N LEU A 315 -6.10 1.46 20.48
CA LEU A 315 -7.55 1.58 20.45
C LEU A 315 -8.07 1.88 19.04
N ALA A 316 -9.14 1.20 18.64
CA ALA A 316 -9.97 1.59 17.49
C ALA A 316 -11.39 1.86 17.99
N SER A 317 -11.82 3.10 18.01
CA SER A 317 -13.15 3.47 18.53
C SER A 317 -13.79 4.64 17.77
N SER A 318 -15.11 4.69 17.85
CA SER A 318 -15.94 5.84 17.46
C SER A 318 -16.64 6.46 18.70
N ASN A 319 -16.43 5.92 19.87
CA ASN A 319 -17.00 6.39 21.14
C ASN A 319 -16.08 7.43 21.76
N SER A 320 -16.58 8.64 21.98
CA SER A 320 -15.81 9.75 22.56
C SER A 320 -15.27 9.43 23.97
N ASP A 321 -16.01 8.72 24.82
CA ASP A 321 -15.57 8.44 26.19
C ASP A 321 -14.46 7.38 26.23
N GLU A 322 -14.52 6.36 25.36
CA GLU A 322 -13.43 5.40 25.20
C GLU A 322 -12.15 6.07 24.68
N ILE A 323 -12.29 6.98 23.71
CA ILE A 323 -11.16 7.74 23.14
C ILE A 323 -10.55 8.66 24.21
N LYS A 324 -11.37 9.37 25.00
CA LYS A 324 -10.92 10.20 26.11
C LYS A 324 -10.15 9.39 27.15
N THR A 325 -10.71 8.25 27.56
CA THR A 325 -10.06 7.35 28.51
C THR A 325 -8.69 6.91 28.02
N PHE A 326 -8.59 6.44 26.77
CA PHE A 326 -7.33 6.03 26.17
C PHE A 326 -6.30 7.18 26.10
N ILE A 327 -6.74 8.38 25.71
CA ILE A 327 -5.84 9.55 25.66
C ILE A 327 -5.35 9.90 27.06
N LEU A 328 -6.22 9.89 28.08
CA LEU A 328 -5.84 10.19 29.46
C LEU A 328 -4.86 9.17 30.03
N GLU A 329 -5.06 7.87 29.76
CA GLU A 329 -4.10 6.82 30.16
C GLU A 329 -2.72 7.07 29.56
N LYS A 330 -2.66 7.36 28.26
CA LYS A 330 -1.40 7.64 27.57
C LYS A 330 -0.78 8.98 27.97
N TYR A 331 -1.59 9.97 28.31
CA TYR A 331 -1.12 11.24 28.83
C TYR A 331 -0.47 11.09 30.20
N HIS A 332 -1.06 10.32 31.12
CA HIS A 332 -0.47 10.02 32.42
C HIS A 332 0.84 9.21 32.29
N GLU A 333 0.88 8.23 31.38
CA GLU A 333 2.10 7.49 31.07
C GLU A 333 3.23 8.43 30.61
N TRP A 334 2.93 9.35 29.70
CA TRP A 334 3.85 10.35 29.19
C TRP A 334 4.29 11.32 30.33
N GLN A 335 3.38 11.77 31.18
CA GLN A 335 3.75 12.63 32.33
C GLN A 335 4.76 11.97 33.28
N GLN A 336 4.66 10.67 33.46
CA GLN A 336 5.56 9.91 34.34
C GLN A 336 6.92 9.64 33.70
N ASN A 337 6.94 9.32 32.40
CA ASN A 337 8.11 8.79 31.71
C ASN A 337 8.74 9.75 30.70
N GLY A 338 8.01 10.78 30.26
CA GLY A 338 8.37 11.63 29.12
C GLY A 338 8.14 10.99 27.74
N PHE A 339 7.65 9.75 27.70
CA PHE A 339 7.31 9.01 26.49
C PHE A 339 6.16 8.03 26.75
N THR A 340 5.62 7.46 25.70
CA THR A 340 4.66 6.34 25.78
C THR A 340 5.20 5.14 25.05
N HIS A 341 4.84 3.96 25.52
CA HIS A 341 5.18 2.68 24.90
C HIS A 341 3.94 1.80 24.77
N GLN A 342 3.87 0.99 23.74
CA GLN A 342 2.80 0.01 23.56
C GLN A 342 3.40 -1.39 23.44
N ALA A 343 3.14 -2.24 24.42
CA ALA A 343 3.56 -3.63 24.40
C ALA A 343 2.76 -4.42 23.34
N VAL A 344 3.22 -4.37 22.10
CA VAL A 344 2.58 -5.04 20.96
C VAL A 344 2.92 -6.51 20.93
N THR A 345 2.02 -7.31 20.33
CA THR A 345 2.21 -8.76 20.17
C THR A 345 2.18 -9.15 18.69
N ASN A 346 2.93 -10.19 18.34
CA ASN A 346 2.93 -10.78 17.00
C ASN A 346 3.24 -9.80 15.85
N LYS A 347 4.00 -8.73 16.12
CA LYS A 347 4.32 -7.72 15.10
C LYS A 347 5.20 -8.24 13.96
N GLU A 348 6.03 -9.25 14.23
CA GLU A 348 7.00 -9.80 13.27
C GLU A 348 6.33 -10.34 12.01
N GLN A 349 5.12 -10.86 12.12
CA GLN A 349 4.35 -11.32 10.95
C GLN A 349 4.04 -10.19 9.95
N PHE A 350 4.11 -8.93 10.39
CA PHE A 350 3.88 -7.75 9.58
C PHE A 350 5.18 -7.05 9.14
N SER A 351 6.35 -7.62 9.41
CA SER A 351 7.60 -7.06 8.88
C SER A 351 7.71 -7.29 7.38
N ARG A 352 8.26 -6.33 6.62
CA ARG A 352 8.51 -6.48 5.19
C ARG A 352 9.50 -7.60 4.89
N GLU A 353 10.38 -7.91 5.81
CA GLU A 353 11.26 -9.06 5.70
C GLU A 353 10.46 -10.37 5.64
N LYS A 354 9.50 -10.55 6.58
CA LYS A 354 8.61 -11.71 6.57
C LYS A 354 7.76 -11.77 5.31
N GLN A 355 7.27 -10.62 4.84
CA GLN A 355 6.51 -10.54 3.58
C GLN A 355 7.38 -10.95 2.39
N ALA A 356 8.62 -10.48 2.32
CA ALA A 356 9.54 -10.83 1.22
C ALA A 356 9.89 -12.32 1.21
N GLN A 357 10.06 -12.96 2.37
CA GLN A 357 10.22 -14.41 2.50
C GLN A 357 9.01 -15.16 1.93
N GLN A 358 7.79 -14.69 2.23
CA GLN A 358 6.56 -15.29 1.68
C GLN A 358 6.48 -15.14 0.15
N PHE A 359 6.88 -14.00 -0.40
CA PHE A 359 6.96 -13.82 -1.85
C PHE A 359 7.98 -14.77 -2.49
N GLU A 360 9.19 -14.84 -1.94
CA GLU A 360 10.25 -15.72 -2.45
C GLU A 360 9.77 -17.19 -2.49
N GLN A 361 9.14 -17.65 -1.41
CA GLN A 361 8.60 -19.00 -1.34
C GLN A 361 7.50 -19.22 -2.38
N LEU A 362 6.55 -18.28 -2.50
CA LEU A 362 5.48 -18.35 -3.48
C LEU A 362 6.02 -18.40 -4.93
N PHE A 363 7.06 -17.63 -5.23
CA PHE A 363 7.69 -17.64 -6.55
C PHE A 363 8.28 -19.01 -6.87
N ILE A 364 9.01 -19.60 -5.92
CA ILE A 364 9.60 -20.93 -6.06
C ILE A 364 8.52 -22.00 -6.28
N ASP A 365 7.47 -21.99 -5.47
CA ASP A 365 6.39 -22.98 -5.53
C ASP A 365 5.56 -22.88 -6.81
N THR A 366 5.28 -21.63 -7.25
CA THR A 366 4.55 -21.40 -8.50
C THR A 366 5.35 -21.89 -9.72
N ILE A 367 6.68 -21.65 -9.75
CA ILE A 367 7.53 -22.14 -10.83
C ILE A 367 7.59 -23.67 -10.85
N LYS A 368 7.71 -24.31 -9.69
CA LYS A 368 7.71 -25.79 -9.60
C LYS A 368 6.40 -26.37 -10.12
N SER A 369 5.26 -25.82 -9.67
CA SER A 369 3.94 -26.27 -10.10
C SER A 369 3.67 -26.02 -11.59
N TYR A 370 4.24 -24.98 -12.17
CA TYR A 370 4.10 -24.68 -13.60
C TYR A 370 4.88 -25.63 -14.50
N ASN A 371 6.02 -26.15 -14.01
CA ASN A 371 6.92 -27.04 -14.77
C ASN A 371 6.59 -28.53 -14.56
N SER A 372 5.73 -28.85 -13.59
CA SER A 372 5.20 -30.21 -13.36
C SER A 372 4.02 -30.53 -14.28
#